data_f6210c9addccd843dfcf7938d10324ea
#
_entry.id   f6210c9addccd843dfcf7938d10324ea
#
_cell.length_a   1.000
_cell.length_b   1.000
_cell.length_c   1.000
_cell.angle_alpha   90.00
_cell.angle_beta   90.00
_cell.angle_gamma   90.00
#
_symmetry.space_group_name_H-M   'P 1'
#
loop_
_entity.id
_entity.type
_entity.pdbx_description
1 polymer ?
#
loop_
_entity_poly.entity_id
_entity_poly.type
_entity_poly.pdbx_seq_one_letter_code
_entity_poly.pdbx_strand_id
1 'polypeptide(L)'
;DRKLLARYLGVDESLLGGPAAAPVAGDLISVPRLAVEASAGPGALASREETISRFGFDARWLRGVASAPQNVSAIAVRGESMLPTLSEGDEILVDRGDAADRLRDGIYVLRVEEALLVKRIALNPAGLGGRRLSIRSDNPAYPDWEECDPATVEIIGRVIWVGRRMA
;
A
#
# COMPACT_ATOMS: atom_id res chain seq x y z
N ASP A 1 4.72 -3.07 -40.84
CA ASP A 1 3.66 -2.05 -40.82
C ASP A 1 3.08 -1.96 -39.43
N ARG A 2 3.24 -0.78 -38.77
CA ARG A 2 2.80 -0.51 -37.41
C ARG A 2 1.32 -0.76 -37.18
N LYS A 3 0.49 -0.41 -38.17
CA LYS A 3 -0.97 -0.59 -38.11
C LYS A 3 -1.36 -2.07 -38.04
N LEU A 4 -0.68 -2.91 -38.79
CA LEU A 4 -0.87 -4.35 -38.78
C LEU A 4 -0.45 -4.95 -37.43
N LEU A 5 0.67 -4.48 -36.88
CA LEU A 5 1.17 -4.96 -35.60
C LEU A 5 0.25 -4.51 -34.44
N ALA A 6 -0.21 -3.26 -34.43
CA ALA A 6 -1.16 -2.74 -33.46
C ALA A 6 -2.47 -3.55 -33.46
N ARG A 7 -2.98 -3.83 -34.66
CA ARG A 7 -4.20 -4.64 -34.82
C ARG A 7 -4.00 -6.08 -34.38
N TYR A 8 -2.84 -6.69 -34.63
CA TYR A 8 -2.52 -8.05 -34.21
C TYR A 8 -2.40 -8.16 -32.69
N LEU A 9 -1.79 -7.15 -32.05
CA LEU A 9 -1.59 -7.09 -30.60
C LEU A 9 -2.80 -6.56 -29.83
N GLY A 10 -3.82 -6.04 -30.53
CA GLY A 10 -5.00 -5.45 -29.91
C GLY A 10 -4.70 -4.17 -29.11
N VAL A 11 -3.64 -3.43 -29.50
CA VAL A 11 -3.21 -2.19 -28.83
C VAL A 11 -3.33 -1.00 -29.79
N ASP A 12 -3.36 0.21 -29.21
CA ASP A 12 -3.34 1.43 -30.02
C ASP A 12 -1.99 1.63 -30.72
N GLU A 13 -2.02 2.16 -31.95
CA GLU A 13 -0.81 2.40 -32.76
C GLU A 13 0.18 3.34 -32.07
N SER A 14 -0.30 4.25 -31.22
CA SER A 14 0.52 5.17 -30.44
C SER A 14 1.48 4.47 -29.48
N LEU A 15 1.09 3.30 -28.97
CA LEU A 15 1.95 2.46 -28.10
C LEU A 15 3.14 1.85 -28.85
N LEU A 16 3.07 1.82 -30.17
CA LEU A 16 4.14 1.32 -31.05
C LEU A 16 4.97 2.45 -31.66
N GLY A 17 4.98 3.62 -31.02
CA GLY A 17 5.73 4.80 -31.48
C GLY A 17 5.06 5.54 -32.64
N GLY A 18 3.74 5.41 -32.79
CA GLY A 18 2.92 6.28 -33.64
C GLY A 18 2.83 7.71 -33.07
N PRO A 19 2.24 8.67 -33.81
CA PRO A 19 1.97 9.98 -33.26
C PRO A 19 1.17 9.79 -31.96
N ALA A 20 1.64 10.41 -30.89
CA ALA A 20 0.99 10.32 -29.59
C ALA A 20 -0.49 10.66 -29.77
N ALA A 21 -1.37 9.71 -29.44
CA ALA A 21 -2.76 10.05 -29.21
C ALA A 21 -2.79 11.22 -28.22
N ALA A 22 -3.62 12.23 -28.49
CA ALA A 22 -3.83 13.29 -27.53
C ALA A 22 -4.11 12.62 -26.16
N PRO A 23 -3.47 13.06 -25.08
CA PRO A 23 -3.68 12.45 -23.78
C PRO A 23 -5.18 12.40 -23.55
N VAL A 24 -5.74 11.21 -23.42
CA VAL A 24 -7.10 11.06 -22.93
C VAL A 24 -7.04 11.69 -21.56
N ALA A 25 -7.65 12.87 -21.42
CA ALA A 25 -7.78 13.56 -20.14
C ALA A 25 -8.72 12.70 -19.29
N GLY A 26 -8.22 11.53 -18.83
CA GLY A 26 -8.84 10.75 -17.80
C GLY A 26 -8.70 11.54 -16.50
N ASP A 27 -9.74 11.57 -15.69
CA ASP A 27 -9.67 12.14 -14.36
C ASP A 27 -8.56 11.44 -13.58
N LEU A 28 -7.48 12.16 -13.30
CA LEU A 28 -6.39 11.68 -12.45
C LEU A 28 -6.66 12.07 -11.00
N ILE A 29 -6.52 11.11 -10.11
CA ILE A 29 -6.47 11.38 -8.67
C ILE A 29 -5.01 11.51 -8.27
N SER A 30 -4.69 12.62 -7.65
CA SER A 30 -3.36 12.93 -7.13
C SER A 30 -3.20 12.35 -5.73
N VAL A 31 -2.35 11.33 -5.59
CA VAL A 31 -2.04 10.64 -4.34
C VAL A 31 -0.75 11.24 -3.75
N PRO A 32 -0.77 11.77 -2.51
CA PRO A 32 0.43 12.29 -1.88
C PRO A 32 1.39 11.15 -1.52
N ARG A 33 2.67 11.34 -1.84
CA ARG A 33 3.76 10.52 -1.32
C ARG A 33 4.31 11.19 -0.08
N LEU A 34 4.26 10.50 1.03
CA LEU A 34 4.65 11.04 2.33
C LEU A 34 6.11 10.69 2.66
N ALA A 35 6.80 11.61 3.32
CA ALA A 35 8.14 11.40 3.87
C ALA A 35 8.11 10.55 5.15
N VAL A 36 7.24 9.55 5.19
CA VAL A 36 7.14 8.66 6.33
C VAL A 36 7.94 7.42 6.04
N GLU A 37 8.91 7.15 6.87
CA GLU A 37 9.63 5.88 6.86
C GLU A 37 8.93 4.93 7.83
N ALA A 38 8.22 3.96 7.28
CA ALA A 38 7.77 2.83 8.07
C ALA A 38 8.99 1.96 8.34
N SER A 39 9.70 2.21 9.45
CA SER A 39 10.90 1.45 9.79
C SER A 39 10.60 0.36 10.80
N ALA A 40 11.26 -0.78 10.61
CA ALA A 40 11.30 -1.89 11.54
C ALA A 40 12.42 -1.65 12.58
N GLY A 41 12.32 -0.58 13.39
CA GLY A 41 13.31 -0.30 14.40
C GLY A 41 12.89 0.81 15.36
N PRO A 42 13.35 0.76 16.64
CA PRO A 42 13.08 1.82 17.60
C PRO A 42 13.86 3.08 17.20
N GLY A 43 13.19 4.19 16.94
CA GLY A 43 13.82 5.49 16.78
C GLY A 43 13.35 6.40 15.67
N ALA A 44 12.37 6.05 14.87
CA ALA A 44 11.76 7.01 13.95
C ALA A 44 10.72 7.82 14.72
N LEU A 45 11.13 9.00 15.18
CA LEU A 45 10.21 10.04 15.65
C LEU A 45 9.06 10.20 14.64
N ALA A 46 7.85 10.35 15.13
CA ALA A 46 6.66 10.71 14.36
C ALA A 46 6.95 12.02 13.59
N SER A 47 7.64 11.88 12.47
CA SER A 47 7.90 12.99 11.58
C SER A 47 6.56 13.41 10.98
N ARG A 48 6.30 14.70 10.96
CA ARG A 48 5.18 15.31 10.27
C ARG A 48 4.98 14.62 8.93
N GLU A 49 3.75 14.24 8.62
CA GLU A 49 3.36 13.70 7.30
C GLU A 49 3.63 14.76 6.22
N GLU A 50 4.90 14.93 5.85
CA GLU A 50 5.30 15.88 4.84
C GLU A 50 5.14 15.24 3.45
N THR A 51 4.37 15.89 2.59
CA THR A 51 4.23 15.46 1.20
C THR A 51 5.49 15.84 0.42
N ILE A 52 6.28 14.84 0.04
CA ILE A 52 7.53 15.05 -0.72
C ILE A 52 7.32 15.02 -2.24
N SER A 53 6.28 14.36 -2.70
CA SER A 53 5.90 14.28 -4.12
C SER A 53 4.46 13.80 -4.25
N ARG A 54 3.97 13.69 -5.47
CA ARG A 54 2.61 13.18 -5.74
C ARG A 54 2.65 12.23 -6.93
N PHE A 55 1.84 11.18 -6.86
CA PHE A 55 1.58 10.26 -7.97
C PHE A 55 0.21 10.53 -8.55
N GLY A 56 0.10 10.49 -9.89
CA GLY A 56 -1.19 10.53 -10.57
C GLY A 56 -1.66 9.11 -10.91
N PHE A 57 -2.86 8.75 -10.47
CA PHE A 57 -3.50 7.48 -10.80
C PHE A 57 -4.81 7.72 -11.54
N ASP A 58 -5.12 6.86 -12.50
CA ASP A 58 -6.43 6.87 -13.14
C ASP A 58 -7.55 6.74 -12.08
N ALA A 59 -8.52 7.64 -12.15
CA ALA A 59 -9.58 7.73 -11.13
C ALA A 59 -10.46 6.47 -11.09
N ARG A 60 -10.74 5.86 -12.24
CA ARG A 60 -11.54 4.63 -12.31
C ARG A 60 -10.79 3.47 -11.68
N TRP A 61 -9.50 3.35 -12.02
CA TRP A 61 -8.66 2.30 -11.44
C TRP A 61 -8.55 2.46 -9.93
N LEU A 62 -8.26 3.66 -9.43
CA LEU A 62 -8.08 3.88 -7.99
C LEU A 62 -9.37 3.65 -7.21
N ARG A 63 -10.54 4.04 -7.77
CA ARG A 63 -11.85 3.73 -7.17
C ARG A 63 -12.17 2.24 -7.15
N GLY A 64 -11.56 1.45 -8.04
CA GLY A 64 -11.71 -0.01 -8.07
C GLY A 64 -10.92 -0.74 -6.99
N VAL A 65 -9.84 -0.15 -6.48
CA VAL A 65 -8.94 -0.79 -5.52
C VAL A 65 -8.98 -0.16 -4.12
N ALA A 66 -9.37 1.10 -4.01
CA ALA A 66 -9.45 1.84 -2.74
C ALA A 66 -10.90 1.99 -2.28
N SER A 67 -11.13 1.85 -0.97
CA SER A 67 -12.44 2.13 -0.36
C SER A 67 -12.73 3.64 -0.26
N ALA A 68 -11.68 4.43 -0.06
CA ALA A 68 -11.73 5.87 0.03
C ALA A 68 -10.55 6.50 -0.76
N PRO A 69 -10.68 6.68 -2.09
CA PRO A 69 -9.59 7.16 -2.94
C PRO A 69 -8.95 8.48 -2.48
N GLN A 70 -9.75 9.35 -1.87
CA GLN A 70 -9.28 10.64 -1.31
C GLN A 70 -8.40 10.48 -0.06
N ASN A 71 -8.44 9.32 0.59
CA ASN A 71 -7.67 9.02 1.80
C ASN A 71 -6.49 8.09 1.52
N VAL A 72 -6.14 7.89 0.24
CA VAL A 72 -4.98 7.08 -0.15
C VAL A 72 -3.71 7.93 -0.07
N SER A 73 -2.67 7.35 0.51
CA SER A 73 -1.32 7.90 0.53
C SER A 73 -0.31 6.89 0.03
N ALA A 74 0.81 7.36 -0.51
CA ALA A 74 1.94 6.52 -0.89
C ALA A 74 3.06 6.68 0.14
N ILE A 75 3.69 5.58 0.53
CA ILE A 75 4.88 5.57 1.40
C ILE A 75 5.89 4.54 0.90
N ALA A 76 7.16 4.77 1.21
CA ALA A 76 8.22 3.81 0.91
C ALA A 76 8.34 2.76 2.02
N VAL A 77 8.53 1.51 1.62
CA VAL A 77 8.82 0.40 2.54
C VAL A 77 10.28 0.49 2.99
N ARG A 78 10.50 0.31 4.28
CA ARG A 78 11.82 0.21 4.90
C ARG A 78 11.98 -1.12 5.62
N GLY A 79 13.18 -1.67 5.53
CA GLY A 79 13.54 -2.94 6.17
C GLY A 79 12.98 -4.18 5.44
N GLU A 80 13.19 -5.33 6.06
CA GLU A 80 13.03 -6.64 5.43
C GLU A 80 11.96 -7.52 6.08
N SER A 81 11.21 -6.99 7.04
CA SER A 81 10.25 -7.83 7.81
C SER A 81 9.12 -8.40 6.97
N MET A 82 8.86 -7.83 5.79
CA MET A 82 7.80 -8.29 4.88
C MET A 82 8.32 -9.02 3.64
N LEU A 83 9.60 -9.39 3.62
CA LEU A 83 10.13 -10.25 2.56
C LEU A 83 9.44 -11.64 2.59
N PRO A 84 9.20 -12.25 1.42
CA PRO A 84 9.49 -11.78 0.07
C PRO A 84 8.39 -10.88 -0.53
N THR A 85 7.29 -10.65 0.19
CA THR A 85 6.12 -9.92 -0.33
C THR A 85 6.45 -8.47 -0.65
N LEU A 86 7.05 -7.77 0.31
CA LEU A 86 7.51 -6.40 0.15
C LEU A 86 9.01 -6.31 0.43
N SER A 87 9.71 -5.53 -0.37
CA SER A 87 11.15 -5.29 -0.24
C SER A 87 11.42 -3.83 0.15
N GLU A 88 12.55 -3.59 0.75
CA GLU A 88 13.00 -2.22 0.99
C GLU A 88 13.03 -1.42 -0.31
N GLY A 89 12.52 -0.19 -0.27
CA GLY A 89 12.41 0.69 -1.43
C GLY A 89 11.15 0.50 -2.28
N ASP A 90 10.34 -0.51 -2.01
CA ASP A 90 9.01 -0.61 -2.63
C ASP A 90 8.16 0.60 -2.25
N GLU A 91 7.35 1.09 -3.18
CA GLU A 91 6.32 2.08 -2.91
C GLU A 91 4.98 1.36 -2.69
N ILE A 92 4.31 1.64 -1.59
CA ILE A 92 3.00 1.06 -1.29
C ILE A 92 1.93 2.14 -1.23
N LEU A 93 0.73 1.82 -1.75
CA LEU A 93 -0.46 2.64 -1.54
C LEU A 93 -1.20 2.15 -0.31
N VAL A 94 -1.50 3.07 0.58
CA VAL A 94 -2.17 2.83 1.85
C VAL A 94 -3.53 3.51 1.82
N ASP A 95 -4.61 2.72 1.89
CA ASP A 95 -5.97 3.22 2.01
C ASP A 95 -6.31 3.44 3.49
N ARG A 96 -6.31 4.71 3.91
CA ARG A 96 -6.60 5.12 5.29
C ARG A 96 -8.10 5.08 5.60
N GLY A 97 -8.96 4.98 4.59
CA GLY A 97 -10.39 4.74 4.76
C GLY A 97 -10.73 3.28 5.05
N ASP A 98 -9.78 2.35 4.84
CA ASP A 98 -9.90 0.92 5.13
C ASP A 98 -8.99 0.56 6.32
N ALA A 99 -9.39 1.03 7.50
CA ALA A 99 -8.65 0.89 8.75
C ALA A 99 -9.43 0.01 9.74
N ALA A 100 -9.35 0.34 11.03
CA ALA A 100 -9.84 -0.49 12.14
C ALA A 100 -11.31 -0.93 12.04
N ASP A 101 -12.19 -0.10 11.50
CA ASP A 101 -13.64 -0.38 11.42
C ASP A 101 -13.99 -1.50 10.44
N ARG A 102 -13.13 -1.75 9.46
CA ARG A 102 -13.33 -2.74 8.38
C ARG A 102 -12.22 -3.77 8.32
N LEU A 103 -11.63 -4.06 9.47
CA LEU A 103 -10.50 -4.96 9.56
C LEU A 103 -10.82 -6.34 9.00
N ARG A 104 -9.99 -6.82 8.09
CA ARG A 104 -9.99 -8.16 7.49
C ARG A 104 -8.56 -8.61 7.24
N ASP A 105 -8.37 -9.86 6.89
CA ASP A 105 -7.04 -10.38 6.55
C ASP A 105 -6.39 -9.55 5.44
N GLY A 106 -5.13 -9.20 5.62
CA GLY A 106 -4.39 -8.37 4.67
C GLY A 106 -3.12 -7.77 5.23
N ILE A 107 -2.46 -6.93 4.42
CA ILE A 107 -1.28 -6.17 4.84
C ILE A 107 -1.73 -4.77 5.24
N TYR A 108 -1.22 -4.30 6.37
CA TYR A 108 -1.59 -3.01 6.96
C TYR A 108 -0.35 -2.24 7.41
N VAL A 109 -0.49 -0.93 7.39
CA VAL A 109 0.40 -0.03 8.11
C VAL A 109 -0.18 0.16 9.51
N LEU A 110 0.65 -0.10 10.50
CA LEU A 110 0.31 -0.03 11.92
C LEU A 110 1.19 1.01 12.59
N ARG A 111 0.66 1.66 13.64
CA ARG A 111 1.48 2.42 14.56
C ARG A 111 1.55 1.65 15.89
N VAL A 112 2.78 1.39 16.31
CA VAL A 112 3.07 0.79 17.62
C VAL A 112 4.02 1.75 18.32
N GLU A 113 3.56 2.34 19.40
CA GLU A 113 4.23 3.48 20.03
C GLU A 113 4.44 4.62 19.02
N GLU A 114 5.67 4.97 18.70
CA GLU A 114 6.00 6.01 17.71
C GLU A 114 6.46 5.45 16.34
N ALA A 115 6.55 4.11 16.23
CA ALA A 115 7.03 3.46 15.01
C ALA A 115 5.87 3.09 14.08
N LEU A 116 6.03 3.38 12.78
CA LEU A 116 5.16 2.83 11.74
C LEU A 116 5.73 1.51 11.23
N LEU A 117 4.90 0.49 11.22
CA LEU A 117 5.26 -0.87 10.82
C LEU A 117 4.32 -1.33 9.70
N VAL A 118 4.87 -2.04 8.74
CA VAL A 118 4.07 -2.79 7.76
C VAL A 118 4.04 -4.24 8.19
N LYS A 119 2.84 -4.78 8.39
CA LYS A 119 2.64 -6.15 8.88
C LYS A 119 1.41 -6.79 8.23
N ARG A 120 1.38 -8.11 8.25
CA ARG A 120 0.20 -8.89 7.88
C ARG A 120 -0.69 -9.08 9.08
N ILE A 121 -1.97 -8.73 8.93
CA ILE A 121 -3.00 -9.00 9.94
C ILE A 121 -3.80 -10.22 9.50
N ALA A 122 -4.02 -11.14 10.42
CA ALA A 122 -5.01 -12.21 10.32
C ALA A 122 -5.99 -12.08 11.49
N LEU A 123 -7.28 -12.18 11.19
CA LEU A 123 -8.32 -12.16 12.21
C LEU A 123 -8.47 -13.56 12.80
N ASN A 124 -8.32 -13.67 14.10
CA ASN A 124 -8.63 -14.91 14.79
C ASN A 124 -10.14 -15.02 15.01
N PRO A 125 -10.73 -16.22 14.89
CA PRO A 125 -12.14 -16.42 15.20
C PRO A 125 -12.48 -15.89 16.58
N ALA A 126 -13.64 -15.24 16.69
CA ALA A 126 -14.12 -14.72 17.98
C ALA A 126 -14.34 -15.90 18.95
N GLY A 127 -13.40 -16.07 19.88
CA GLY A 127 -13.57 -16.97 21.04
C GLY A 127 -14.28 -16.26 22.18
N LEU A 128 -14.33 -16.89 23.35
CA LEU A 128 -14.94 -16.34 24.56
C LEU A 128 -14.33 -15.00 25.05
N GLY A 129 -13.15 -14.61 24.49
CA GLY A 129 -12.42 -13.37 24.83
C GLY A 129 -12.61 -12.20 23.86
N GLY A 130 -13.49 -12.30 22.87
CA GLY A 130 -13.70 -11.26 21.88
C GLY A 130 -12.78 -11.39 20.65
N ARG A 131 -12.79 -10.36 19.79
CA ARG A 131 -12.01 -10.33 18.55
C ARG A 131 -10.52 -10.18 18.83
N ARG A 132 -9.72 -11.07 18.30
CA ARG A 132 -8.25 -11.05 18.42
C ARG A 132 -7.61 -10.99 17.03
N LEU A 133 -6.38 -10.49 16.98
CA LEU A 133 -5.57 -10.41 15.77
C LEU A 133 -4.28 -11.19 15.96
N SER A 134 -3.82 -11.80 14.89
CA SER A 134 -2.40 -12.14 14.73
C SER A 134 -1.76 -11.09 13.85
N ILE A 135 -0.66 -10.51 14.29
CA ILE A 135 0.16 -9.56 13.56
C ILE A 135 1.45 -10.28 13.17
N ARG A 136 1.65 -10.47 11.88
CA ARG A 136 2.71 -11.32 11.35
C ARG A 136 3.66 -10.57 10.45
N SER A 137 4.90 -10.99 10.47
CA SER A 137 5.91 -10.66 9.48
C SER A 137 5.89 -11.73 8.38
N ASP A 138 5.97 -11.34 7.10
CA ASP A 138 6.10 -12.34 6.03
C ASP A 138 7.50 -12.97 6.00
N ASN A 139 8.49 -12.28 6.57
CA ASN A 139 9.84 -12.79 6.74
C ASN A 139 9.93 -13.59 8.06
N PRO A 140 10.20 -14.90 8.01
CA PRO A 140 10.24 -15.76 9.19
C PRO A 140 11.39 -15.45 10.16
N ALA A 141 12.34 -14.60 9.77
CA ALA A 141 13.40 -14.11 10.67
C ALA A 141 12.90 -13.09 11.70
N TYR A 142 11.67 -12.60 11.53
CA TYR A 142 11.05 -11.62 12.41
C TYR A 142 9.92 -12.26 13.23
N PRO A 143 9.73 -11.83 14.48
CA PRO A 143 8.71 -12.42 15.34
C PRO A 143 7.29 -12.06 14.90
N ASP A 144 6.36 -12.97 15.15
CA ASP A 144 4.93 -12.76 15.05
C ASP A 144 4.37 -12.40 16.42
N TRP A 145 3.27 -11.64 16.41
CA TRP A 145 2.50 -11.33 17.63
C TRP A 145 1.13 -11.95 17.51
N GLU A 146 0.86 -12.93 18.37
CA GLU A 146 -0.42 -13.63 18.39
C GLU A 146 -1.33 -13.07 19.48
N GLU A 147 -2.65 -13.28 19.29
CA GLU A 147 -3.68 -12.91 20.28
C GLU A 147 -3.67 -11.43 20.71
N CYS A 148 -3.28 -10.54 19.80
CA CYS A 148 -3.28 -9.10 20.07
C CYS A 148 -4.71 -8.56 20.21
N ASP A 149 -4.89 -7.68 21.18
CA ASP A 149 -6.10 -6.89 21.28
C ASP A 149 -6.08 -5.77 20.22
N PRO A 150 -7.09 -5.68 19.34
CA PRO A 150 -7.17 -4.60 18.35
C PRO A 150 -7.07 -3.19 18.95
N ALA A 151 -7.49 -3.01 20.20
CA ALA A 151 -7.44 -1.72 20.87
C ALA A 151 -6.02 -1.28 21.28
N THR A 152 -5.05 -2.19 21.25
CA THR A 152 -3.65 -1.89 21.64
C THR A 152 -2.78 -1.48 20.45
N VAL A 153 -3.31 -1.55 19.25
CA VAL A 153 -2.58 -1.27 17.99
C VAL A 153 -3.35 -0.24 17.19
N GLU A 154 -2.70 0.86 16.85
CA GLU A 154 -3.29 1.84 15.95
C GLU A 154 -3.12 1.38 14.50
N ILE A 155 -4.24 1.08 13.83
CA ILE A 155 -4.25 0.69 12.43
C ILE A 155 -4.41 1.96 11.57
N ILE A 156 -3.37 2.29 10.81
CA ILE A 156 -3.32 3.49 9.97
C ILE A 156 -4.10 3.28 8.68
N GLY A 157 -3.92 2.13 8.03
CA GLY A 157 -4.62 1.82 6.80
C GLY A 157 -4.15 0.52 6.17
N ARG A 158 -4.92 0.08 5.17
CA ARG A 158 -4.64 -1.14 4.42
C ARG A 158 -3.73 -0.87 3.24
N VAL A 159 -2.74 -1.73 3.04
CA VAL A 159 -1.93 -1.74 1.82
C VAL A 159 -2.76 -2.33 0.68
N ILE A 160 -2.99 -1.55 -0.37
CA ILE A 160 -3.83 -1.92 -1.51
C ILE A 160 -3.07 -2.14 -2.81
N TRP A 161 -1.82 -1.70 -2.88
CA TRP A 161 -0.99 -1.83 -4.05
C TRP A 161 0.48 -1.69 -3.69
N VAL A 162 1.34 -2.29 -4.50
CA VAL A 162 2.79 -2.15 -4.42
C VAL A 162 3.38 -1.88 -5.79
N GLY A 163 4.32 -0.93 -5.85
CA GLY A 163 5.16 -0.66 -7.00
C GLY A 163 6.62 -0.87 -6.67
N ARG A 164 7.33 -1.56 -7.54
CA ARG A 164 8.76 -1.85 -7.40
C ARG A 164 9.53 -1.32 -8.58
N ARG A 165 10.60 -0.59 -8.31
CA ARG A 165 11.55 -0.22 -9.35
C ARG A 165 12.40 -1.45 -9.69
N MET A 166 12.43 -1.80 -10.95
CA MET A 166 13.36 -2.82 -11.46
C MET A 166 14.68 -2.13 -11.79
N ALA A 167 15.77 -2.68 -11.27
CA ALA A 167 17.12 -2.20 -11.55
C ALA A 167 17.68 -2.86 -12.82
#